data_ec9300a9849cc54f909a035fa76fe6b0
#
_entry.id   ec9300a9849cc54f909a035fa76fe6b0
#
_cell.length_a   1.000
_cell.length_b   1.000
_cell.length_c   1.000
_cell.angle_alpha   90.00
_cell.angle_beta   90.00
_cell.angle_gamma   90.00
#
_symmetry.space_group_name_H-M   'P 1'
#
loop_
_entity.id
_entity.type
_entity.pdbx_description
1 polymer ?
#
loop_
_entity_poly.entity_id
_entity_poly.type
_entity_poly.pdbx_seq_one_letter_code
_entity_poly.pdbx_strand_id
1 'polypeptide(L)'
;MSTKKHKFTLKDKFYMEIALDLARSRHGLTGSNPSVGCVIVKNDKIISIGQTSFNGRPHAESNAIKNSFEDLKGSKMYVTLEPCCHHGLTPPCTDSIIKSKISEVIYAITAVSYTHL
;
A
#
# COMPACT_ATOMS: atom_id res chain seq x y z
N MET A 1 -0.98 10.73 10.22
CA MET A 1 -0.91 10.96 8.76
C MET A 1 -1.63 12.25 8.41
N SER A 2 -1.13 12.92 7.39
CA SER A 2 -1.68 14.19 6.94
C SER A 2 -2.89 13.98 6.05
N THR A 3 -3.88 14.88 6.16
CA THR A 3 -5.03 14.91 5.24
C THR A 3 -4.91 15.99 4.19
N LYS A 4 -3.76 16.64 4.07
CA LYS A 4 -3.62 17.69 3.08
C LYS A 4 -3.59 17.13 1.66
N LYS A 5 -4.10 17.96 0.73
CA LYS A 5 -4.16 17.61 -0.67
C LYS A 5 -2.77 17.32 -1.21
N HIS A 6 -2.63 16.24 -1.92
CA HIS A 6 -1.39 15.83 -2.55
C HIS A 6 -1.48 16.11 -4.06
N LYS A 7 -0.49 16.84 -4.57
CA LYS A 7 -0.40 17.04 -6.01
C LYS A 7 0.22 15.78 -6.62
N PHE A 8 -0.54 15.09 -7.45
CA PHE A 8 -0.11 13.83 -8.04
C PHE A 8 0.95 14.08 -9.12
N THR A 9 2.15 13.53 -8.93
CA THR A 9 3.29 13.72 -9.81
C THR A 9 3.48 12.54 -10.76
N LEU A 10 4.40 12.69 -11.73
CA LEU A 10 4.77 11.58 -12.61
C LEU A 10 5.42 10.44 -11.84
N LYS A 11 6.18 10.75 -10.80
CA LYS A 11 6.76 9.71 -9.94
C LYS A 11 5.68 8.95 -9.19
N ASP A 12 4.66 9.64 -8.69
CA ASP A 12 3.53 9.01 -8.03
C ASP A 12 2.84 8.04 -8.97
N LYS A 13 2.63 8.46 -10.21
CA LYS A 13 2.02 7.60 -11.23
C LYS A 13 2.87 6.36 -11.48
N PHE A 14 4.18 6.52 -11.59
CA PHE A 14 5.12 5.43 -11.82
C PHE A 14 5.03 4.38 -10.70
N TYR A 15 5.08 4.83 -9.45
CA TYR A 15 4.99 3.91 -8.31
C TYR A 15 3.62 3.25 -8.20
N MET A 16 2.56 4.00 -8.49
CA MET A 16 1.20 3.43 -8.47
C MET A 16 1.02 2.38 -9.58
N GLU A 17 1.62 2.58 -10.75
CA GLU A 17 1.57 1.58 -11.82
C GLU A 17 2.24 0.27 -11.38
N ILE A 18 3.34 0.35 -10.65
CA ILE A 18 4.00 -0.83 -10.09
C ILE A 18 3.07 -1.53 -9.11
N ALA A 19 2.41 -0.78 -8.23
CA ALA A 19 1.46 -1.34 -7.28
C ALA A 19 0.29 -2.03 -7.99
N LEU A 20 -0.21 -1.43 -9.08
CA LEU A 20 -1.27 -2.02 -9.89
C LEU A 20 -0.82 -3.33 -10.54
N ASP A 21 0.40 -3.39 -11.05
CA ASP A 21 0.94 -4.62 -11.63
C ASP A 21 1.05 -5.73 -10.58
N LEU A 22 1.46 -5.38 -9.38
CA LEU A 22 1.50 -6.34 -8.27
C LEU A 22 0.10 -6.88 -7.95
N ALA A 23 -0.90 -6.01 -7.94
CA ALA A 23 -2.28 -6.41 -7.72
C ALA A 23 -2.77 -7.34 -8.81
N ARG A 24 -2.49 -7.01 -10.08
CA ARG A 24 -2.92 -7.82 -11.24
C ARG A 24 -2.33 -9.21 -11.20
N SER A 25 -1.09 -9.36 -10.76
CA SER A 25 -0.41 -10.65 -10.72
C SER A 25 -1.05 -11.64 -9.74
N ARG A 26 -1.82 -11.15 -8.77
CA ARG A 26 -2.54 -11.99 -7.79
C ARG A 26 -4.04 -12.09 -8.05
N HIS A 27 -4.52 -11.46 -9.12
CA HIS A 27 -5.95 -11.44 -9.42
C HIS A 27 -6.49 -12.86 -9.54
N GLY A 28 -7.59 -13.13 -8.82
CA GLY A 28 -8.20 -14.46 -8.80
C GLY A 28 -7.56 -15.45 -7.86
N LEU A 29 -6.51 -15.06 -7.15
CA LEU A 29 -5.73 -15.96 -6.27
C LEU A 29 -5.81 -15.60 -4.79
N THR A 30 -6.67 -14.63 -4.44
CA THR A 30 -6.71 -14.08 -3.08
C THR A 30 -8.00 -14.43 -2.32
N GLY A 31 -8.68 -15.50 -2.73
CA GLY A 31 -9.93 -15.90 -2.11
C GLY A 31 -11.00 -14.84 -2.28
N SER A 32 -11.74 -14.55 -1.22
CA SER A 32 -12.80 -13.53 -1.23
C SER A 32 -12.26 -12.10 -1.01
N ASN A 33 -10.99 -11.97 -0.64
CA ASN A 33 -10.39 -10.63 -0.45
C ASN A 33 -9.92 -10.06 -1.78
N PRO A 34 -9.96 -8.73 -1.94
CA PRO A 34 -9.47 -8.13 -3.17
C PRO A 34 -7.96 -8.32 -3.32
N SER A 35 -7.50 -8.38 -4.57
CA SER A 35 -6.07 -8.42 -4.87
C SER A 35 -5.54 -6.99 -4.83
N VAL A 36 -4.60 -6.73 -3.94
CA VAL A 36 -4.03 -5.41 -3.69
C VAL A 36 -2.53 -5.45 -3.88
N GLY A 37 -1.97 -4.37 -4.40
CA GLY A 37 -0.53 -4.18 -4.51
C GLY A 37 -0.09 -2.98 -3.68
N CYS A 38 1.11 -3.03 -3.14
CA CYS A 38 1.65 -2.00 -2.28
C CYS A 38 3.14 -1.79 -2.56
N VAL A 39 3.54 -0.52 -2.66
CA VAL A 39 4.93 -0.13 -2.89
C VAL A 39 5.29 0.91 -1.84
N ILE A 40 6.41 0.72 -1.14
CA ILE A 40 6.90 1.69 -0.16
C ILE A 40 8.16 2.34 -0.71
N VAL A 41 8.17 3.67 -0.70
CA VAL A 41 9.23 4.50 -1.29
C VAL A 41 9.82 5.42 -0.24
N LYS A 42 11.14 5.52 -0.21
CA LYS A 42 11.86 6.41 0.69
C LYS A 42 13.04 7.01 -0.06
N ASN A 43 13.18 8.34 -0.03
CA ASN A 43 14.26 9.04 -0.74
C ASN A 43 14.31 8.67 -2.22
N ASP A 44 13.13 8.63 -2.86
CA ASP A 44 12.96 8.29 -4.27
C ASP A 44 13.42 6.87 -4.64
N LYS A 45 13.48 5.98 -3.67
CA LYS A 45 13.83 4.56 -3.88
C LYS A 45 12.71 3.67 -3.37
N ILE A 46 12.41 2.62 -4.12
CA ILE A 46 11.51 1.57 -3.66
C ILE A 46 12.27 0.75 -2.62
N ILE A 47 11.79 0.74 -1.38
CA ILE A 47 12.42 0.01 -0.29
C ILE A 47 11.66 -1.26 0.10
N SER A 48 10.43 -1.40 -0.34
CA SER A 48 9.65 -2.62 -0.10
C SER A 48 8.47 -2.69 -1.04
N ILE A 49 8.01 -3.91 -1.30
CA ILE A 49 6.78 -4.16 -2.04
C ILE A 49 5.99 -5.25 -1.32
N GLY A 50 4.69 -5.26 -1.55
CA GLY A 50 3.81 -6.28 -1.00
C GLY A 50 2.62 -6.52 -1.91
N GLN A 51 2.06 -7.72 -1.80
CA GLN A 51 0.86 -8.15 -2.52
C GLN A 51 -0.03 -8.86 -1.52
N THR A 52 -1.35 -8.88 -1.79
CA THR A 52 -2.25 -9.73 -1.03
C THR A 52 -1.80 -11.18 -1.17
N SER A 53 -1.70 -11.88 -0.05
CA SER A 53 -1.30 -13.29 -0.05
C SER A 53 -2.33 -14.17 -0.75
N PHE A 54 -1.91 -15.37 -1.19
CA PHE A 54 -2.76 -16.28 -1.96
C PHE A 54 -4.11 -16.59 -1.33
N ASN A 55 -4.17 -16.66 -0.02
CA ASN A 55 -5.44 -16.93 0.69
C ASN A 55 -6.12 -15.64 1.16
N GLY A 56 -5.67 -14.47 0.68
CA GLY A 56 -6.25 -13.18 1.02
C GLY A 56 -5.67 -12.53 2.26
N ARG A 57 -4.85 -13.22 3.01
CA ARG A 57 -4.20 -12.69 4.22
C ARG A 57 -2.79 -13.25 4.35
N PRO A 58 -1.80 -12.46 4.85
CA PRO A 58 -1.91 -11.03 5.17
C PRO A 58 -2.19 -10.15 3.96
N HIS A 59 -2.65 -8.93 4.22
CA HIS A 59 -2.90 -7.94 3.17
C HIS A 59 -1.58 -7.38 2.62
N ALA A 60 -1.67 -6.73 1.46
CA ALA A 60 -0.50 -6.18 0.76
C ALA A 60 0.31 -5.21 1.63
N GLU A 61 -0.36 -4.32 2.35
CA GLU A 61 0.30 -3.32 3.20
C GLU A 61 1.10 -3.99 4.32
N SER A 62 0.50 -4.98 4.98
CA SER A 62 1.19 -5.75 6.03
C SER A 62 2.38 -6.48 5.47
N ASN A 63 2.25 -7.07 4.28
CA ASN A 63 3.35 -7.77 3.62
C ASN A 63 4.49 -6.80 3.27
N ALA A 64 4.17 -5.62 2.75
CA ALA A 64 5.17 -4.63 2.41
C ALA A 64 5.93 -4.14 3.65
N ILE A 65 5.22 -3.87 4.74
CA ILE A 65 5.84 -3.45 6.00
C ILE A 65 6.77 -4.54 6.52
N LYS A 66 6.31 -5.77 6.53
CA LYS A 66 7.07 -6.91 7.02
C LYS A 66 8.32 -7.20 6.17
N ASN A 67 8.21 -6.98 4.86
CA ASN A 67 9.30 -7.28 3.93
C ASN A 67 10.39 -6.21 3.90
N SER A 68 10.19 -5.05 4.52
CA SER A 68 11.20 -4.00 4.50
C SER A 68 12.35 -4.30 5.43
N PHE A 69 13.57 -4.11 4.95
CA PHE A 69 14.78 -4.19 5.76
C PHE A 69 15.21 -2.82 6.28
N GLU A 70 14.59 -1.76 5.81
CA GLU A 70 14.90 -0.41 6.22
C GLU A 70 13.84 0.15 7.16
N ASP A 71 14.23 1.15 7.95
CA ASP A 71 13.30 1.91 8.76
C ASP A 71 12.32 2.62 7.84
N LEU A 72 11.03 2.45 8.09
CA LEU A 72 9.95 3.01 7.27
C LEU A 72 9.61 4.45 7.61
N LYS A 73 10.23 5.01 8.65
CA LYS A 73 9.94 6.37 9.09
C LYS A 73 10.18 7.37 7.95
N GLY A 74 9.16 8.18 7.67
CA GLY A 74 9.25 9.22 6.63
C GLY A 74 9.04 8.70 5.22
N SER A 75 8.74 7.42 5.04
CA SER A 75 8.49 6.86 3.73
C SER A 75 7.08 7.17 3.22
N LYS A 76 6.83 6.89 1.95
CA LYS A 76 5.51 6.97 1.32
C LYS A 76 5.07 5.58 0.92
N MET A 77 3.79 5.29 1.12
CA MET A 77 3.20 4.03 0.72
C MET A 77 2.21 4.25 -0.42
N TYR A 78 2.37 3.52 -1.50
CA TYR A 78 1.44 3.51 -2.63
C TYR A 78 0.68 2.19 -2.59
N VAL A 79 -0.63 2.25 -2.53
CA VAL A 79 -1.48 1.07 -2.41
C VAL A 79 -2.68 1.20 -3.33
N THR A 80 -3.10 0.08 -3.94
CA THR A 80 -4.16 0.12 -4.95
C THR A 80 -5.56 0.21 -4.38
N LEU A 81 -5.74 0.01 -3.08
CA LEU A 81 -7.01 0.23 -2.38
C LEU A 81 -6.74 0.93 -1.07
N GLU A 82 -7.75 1.64 -0.57
CA GLU A 82 -7.67 2.28 0.74
C GLU A 82 -7.30 1.25 1.81
N PRO A 83 -6.31 1.55 2.68
CA PRO A 83 -5.90 0.61 3.72
C PRO A 83 -7.05 0.20 4.63
N CYS A 84 -7.05 -1.06 5.02
CA CYS A 84 -8.06 -1.64 5.90
C CYS A 84 -8.05 -0.95 7.27
N CYS A 85 -9.21 -0.56 7.76
CA CYS A 85 -9.37 0.03 9.09
C CYS A 85 -10.34 -0.77 9.97
N HIS A 86 -10.75 -1.95 9.53
CA HIS A 86 -11.65 -2.81 10.31
C HIS A 86 -10.87 -3.83 11.12
N HIS A 87 -11.30 -4.03 12.36
CA HIS A 87 -10.80 -5.13 13.17
C HIS A 87 -11.46 -6.43 12.72
N GLY A 88 -10.66 -7.48 12.57
CA GLY A 88 -11.13 -8.79 12.16
C GLY A 88 -10.19 -9.84 12.73
N LEU A 89 -9.82 -10.82 11.91
CA LEU A 89 -8.86 -11.86 12.32
C LEU A 89 -7.47 -11.31 12.57
N THR A 90 -7.13 -10.17 11.95
CA THR A 90 -5.84 -9.50 12.12
C THR A 90 -6.08 -8.03 12.44
N PRO A 91 -5.11 -7.34 13.07
CA PRO A 91 -5.23 -5.89 13.29
C PRO A 91 -5.38 -5.14 11.97
N PRO A 92 -6.06 -3.97 11.99
CA PRO A 92 -6.19 -3.14 10.79
C PRO A 92 -4.83 -2.72 10.23
N CYS A 93 -4.72 -2.66 8.90
CA CYS A 93 -3.48 -2.20 8.24
C CYS A 93 -3.11 -0.78 8.64
N THR A 94 -4.11 0.09 8.89
CA THR A 94 -3.87 1.46 9.32
C THR A 94 -3.06 1.54 10.61
N ASP A 95 -3.29 0.64 11.55
CA ASP A 95 -2.51 0.61 12.80
C ASP A 95 -1.03 0.32 12.52
N SER A 96 -0.75 -0.65 11.66
CA SER A 96 0.63 -0.99 11.29
C SER A 96 1.33 0.16 10.56
N ILE A 97 0.60 0.84 9.69
CA ILE A 97 1.10 1.98 8.93
C ILE A 97 1.50 3.12 9.89
N ILE A 98 0.63 3.42 10.85
CA ILE A 98 0.89 4.48 11.84
C ILE A 98 2.08 4.10 12.72
N LYS A 99 2.15 2.87 13.21
CA LYS A 99 3.26 2.39 14.04
C LYS A 99 4.59 2.47 13.31
N SER A 100 4.59 2.25 11.99
CA SER A 100 5.80 2.28 11.17
C SER A 100 6.26 3.69 10.86
N LYS A 101 5.47 4.71 11.23
CA LYS A 101 5.78 6.13 11.00
C LYS A 101 5.92 6.47 9.51
N ILE A 102 5.18 5.76 8.68
CA ILE A 102 5.04 6.09 7.25
C ILE A 102 4.39 7.48 7.19
N SER A 103 4.99 8.39 6.44
CA SER A 103 4.55 9.79 6.45
C SER A 103 3.32 10.05 5.58
N GLU A 104 3.10 9.23 4.56
CA GLU A 104 2.04 9.48 3.60
C GLU A 104 1.58 8.18 2.97
N VAL A 105 0.27 8.03 2.77
CA VAL A 105 -0.30 6.91 2.04
C VAL A 105 -1.07 7.46 0.86
N ILE A 106 -0.73 7.00 -0.34
CA ILE A 106 -1.39 7.37 -1.59
C ILE A 106 -2.08 6.12 -2.10
N TYR A 107 -3.39 6.20 -2.30
CA TYR A 107 -4.14 5.03 -2.76
C TYR A 107 -5.03 5.37 -3.95
N ALA A 108 -5.33 4.35 -4.75
CA ALA A 108 -6.19 4.50 -5.92
C ALA A 108 -7.63 4.15 -5.51
N ILE A 109 -8.56 5.05 -5.79
CA ILE A 109 -9.98 4.77 -5.60
C ILE A 109 -10.49 4.00 -6.81
N THR A 110 -10.03 4.41 -7.98
CA THR A 110 -10.33 3.73 -9.24
C THR A 110 -9.06 3.71 -10.08
N ALA A 111 -9.12 3.08 -11.26
CA ALA A 111 -7.97 3.04 -12.16
C ALA A 111 -7.48 4.43 -12.60
N VAL A 112 -8.29 5.47 -12.44
CA VAL A 112 -7.95 6.83 -12.90
C VAL A 112 -7.99 7.87 -11.79
N SER A 113 -8.41 7.52 -10.57
CA SER A 113 -8.51 8.45 -9.44
C SER A 113 -7.57 8.05 -8.32
N TYR A 114 -6.86 9.02 -7.77
CA TYR A 114 -5.91 8.79 -6.70
C TYR A 114 -6.18 9.76 -5.56
N THR A 115 -6.07 9.26 -4.32
CA THR A 115 -6.17 10.09 -3.12
C THR A 115 -5.12 9.63 -2.10
N HIS A 116 -4.98 10.39 -1.01
CA HIS A 116 -4.16 9.96 0.12
C HIS A 116 -4.80 10.36 1.45
N LEU A 117 -4.40 9.67 2.49
CA LEU A 117 -4.85 9.94 3.86
C LEU A 117 -4.23 11.21 4.43
#